data_22e882ed984a0a9e2c10e1587f177e5f
#
_entry.id   22e882ed984a0a9e2c10e1587f177e5f
#
_cell.length_a   1.000
_cell.length_b   1.000
_cell.length_c   1.000
_cell.angle_alpha   90.00
_cell.angle_beta   90.00
_cell.angle_gamma   90.00
#
_symmetry.space_group_name_H-M   'P 1'
#
loop_
_entity.id
_entity.type
_entity.pdbx_description
1 polymer ?
#
loop_
_entity_poly.entity_id
_entity_poly.type
_entity_poly.pdbx_seq_one_letter_code
_entity_poly.pdbx_strand_id
1 'polypeptide(L)'
;MVVQQHRCGGGALAVLALTVAGVMTVGSGCSGAGGAGGAGGDAAGERVAGGAPAGSPAAVVRRAAEELADAGSAEARTSMETAAGGTRVTIRGKGAYDFRRQLGEIEVVLPKDAAGAEEHRPITELLAPGALYMKNRGAGVPDDKWVRIDTTSLEDGNLVTGGVTDPTAAAELLRGAADVTYVGRTELAGVEVRHYRGTADLGRAAREASTSSRGALTAAAKGFSTDTVPFDAYLDDDGLLRKVRHRFTFATEGPAVAVVSTLLLYGFGTPVSVTLPPEADIYTGRVQQGGSGPETP
;
A
#
# COMPACT_ATOMS: atom_id res chain seq x y z
N MET A 1 -46.56 12.92 -2.96
CA MET A 1 -47.53 13.23 -4.05
C MET A 1 -46.76 13.83 -5.20
N VAL A 2 -46.89 13.16 -6.37
CA VAL A 2 -46.45 13.51 -7.72
C VAL A 2 -44.95 13.36 -8.07
N VAL A 3 -44.75 12.25 -8.75
CA VAL A 3 -43.67 11.85 -9.65
C VAL A 3 -43.65 12.77 -10.88
N GLN A 4 -42.48 13.16 -11.34
CA GLN A 4 -42.33 13.53 -12.76
C GLN A 4 -41.01 12.98 -13.32
N GLN A 5 -41.16 11.95 -14.14
CA GLN A 5 -40.12 11.45 -15.06
C GLN A 5 -39.97 12.41 -16.23
N HIS A 6 -38.75 12.73 -16.59
CA HIS A 6 -38.44 13.18 -17.93
C HIS A 6 -37.45 12.24 -18.62
N ARG A 7 -37.98 11.49 -19.57
CA ARG A 7 -37.23 10.83 -20.65
C ARG A 7 -37.00 11.82 -21.76
N CYS A 8 -35.79 11.89 -22.30
CA CYS A 8 -35.37 12.25 -23.67
C CYS A 8 -33.88 11.95 -23.74
N GLY A 9 -33.27 11.33 -24.70
CA GLY A 9 -33.59 10.98 -26.04
C GLY A 9 -32.26 10.60 -26.67
N GLY A 10 -32.24 9.58 -27.54
CA GLY A 10 -31.06 8.90 -28.08
C GLY A 10 -30.11 9.79 -28.86
N GLY A 11 -28.86 9.37 -28.86
CA GLY A 11 -27.81 9.85 -29.76
C GLY A 11 -26.90 8.66 -30.09
N ALA A 12 -27.16 8.05 -31.25
CA ALA A 12 -26.30 7.03 -31.84
C ALA A 12 -24.99 7.66 -32.27
N LEU A 13 -23.86 7.14 -31.88
CA LEU A 13 -22.57 7.46 -32.46
C LEU A 13 -21.93 6.18 -33.00
N ALA A 14 -21.61 6.28 -34.27
CA ALA A 14 -21.13 5.26 -35.17
C ALA A 14 -19.79 4.67 -34.74
N VAL A 15 -19.73 3.35 -34.78
CA VAL A 15 -18.49 2.55 -34.67
C VAL A 15 -17.80 2.60 -36.03
N LEU A 16 -16.63 3.18 -36.10
CA LEU A 16 -15.69 3.08 -37.22
C LEU A 16 -14.76 1.89 -36.98
N ALA A 17 -15.03 0.78 -37.67
CA ALA A 17 -14.12 -0.35 -37.74
C ALA A 17 -13.02 -0.08 -38.75
N LEU A 18 -11.78 -0.03 -38.29
CA LEU A 18 -10.59 -0.05 -39.14
C LEU A 18 -10.03 -1.48 -39.17
N THR A 19 -10.28 -2.17 -40.27
CA THR A 19 -9.63 -3.43 -40.61
C THR A 19 -8.29 -3.14 -41.26
N VAL A 20 -7.19 -3.57 -40.64
CA VAL A 20 -5.88 -3.63 -41.29
C VAL A 20 -5.57 -5.09 -41.60
N ALA A 21 -5.63 -5.44 -42.87
CA ALA A 21 -5.13 -6.66 -43.41
C ALA A 21 -3.60 -6.53 -43.61
N GLY A 22 -2.82 -7.43 -43.02
CA GLY A 22 -1.35 -7.46 -43.14
C GLY A 22 -0.86 -8.87 -43.39
N VAL A 23 -0.36 -9.04 -44.55
CA VAL A 23 0.29 -10.08 -45.32
C VAL A 23 1.13 -11.09 -44.53
N MET A 24 0.81 -12.39 -44.72
CA MET A 24 1.69 -13.53 -44.40
C MET A 24 2.75 -13.68 -45.49
N THR A 25 4.03 -13.73 -45.10
CA THR A 25 5.09 -14.25 -45.93
C THR A 25 5.59 -15.57 -45.32
N VAL A 26 5.31 -16.64 -46.04
CA VAL A 26 5.84 -17.99 -45.78
C VAL A 26 7.21 -18.03 -46.44
N GLY A 27 8.27 -18.34 -45.67
CA GLY A 27 9.60 -18.61 -46.14
C GLY A 27 10.03 -19.99 -45.68
N SER A 28 9.88 -20.97 -46.57
CA SER A 28 10.45 -22.32 -46.45
C SER A 28 11.91 -22.27 -46.87
N GLY A 29 12.82 -22.93 -46.14
CA GLY A 29 14.23 -23.10 -46.54
C GLY A 29 14.85 -24.27 -45.79
N CYS A 30 15.17 -25.29 -46.56
CA CYS A 30 15.66 -26.62 -46.21
C CYS A 30 17.10 -26.71 -45.71
N SER A 31 17.28 -27.69 -44.83
CA SER A 31 18.37 -28.71 -44.77
C SER A 31 19.80 -28.38 -45.24
N GLY A 32 20.77 -28.64 -44.36
CA GLY A 32 22.17 -28.83 -44.69
C GLY A 32 22.95 -29.36 -43.50
N ALA A 33 23.28 -30.66 -43.55
CA ALA A 33 24.14 -31.35 -42.59
C ALA A 33 25.62 -31.11 -42.90
N GLY A 34 26.48 -31.09 -41.87
CA GLY A 34 27.87 -31.53 -41.94
C GLY A 34 28.93 -30.49 -41.63
N GLY A 35 29.81 -30.79 -40.70
CA GLY A 35 31.19 -30.29 -40.67
C GLY A 35 31.69 -29.81 -39.32
N ALA A 36 32.57 -30.60 -38.76
CA ALA A 36 33.31 -30.42 -37.52
C ALA A 36 34.32 -29.25 -37.55
N GLY A 37 34.61 -28.68 -36.37
CA GLY A 37 35.93 -28.15 -36.00
C GLY A 37 36.07 -26.64 -35.98
N GLY A 38 36.32 -26.06 -34.82
CA GLY A 38 36.88 -24.75 -34.67
C GLY A 38 36.62 -24.14 -33.28
N ALA A 39 37.62 -24.30 -32.38
CA ALA A 39 37.68 -23.61 -31.10
C ALA A 39 37.78 -22.08 -31.28
N GLY A 40 37.06 -21.31 -30.51
CA GLY A 40 37.21 -19.86 -30.53
C GLY A 40 36.23 -19.15 -29.61
N GLY A 41 36.63 -18.91 -28.36
CA GLY A 41 36.30 -17.70 -27.62
C GLY A 41 34.89 -17.52 -27.11
N ASP A 42 34.56 -18.18 -26.00
CA ASP A 42 33.47 -17.82 -25.13
C ASP A 42 33.74 -16.46 -24.45
N ALA A 43 33.16 -15.41 -24.97
CA ALA A 43 32.83 -14.25 -24.15
C ALA A 43 31.50 -14.53 -23.46
N ALA A 44 31.52 -15.48 -22.53
CA ALA A 44 30.44 -15.64 -21.56
C ALA A 44 30.38 -14.36 -20.70
N GLY A 45 29.43 -13.49 -21.01
CA GLY A 45 28.97 -12.47 -20.09
C GLY A 45 28.53 -13.20 -18.85
N GLU A 46 29.38 -13.16 -17.84
CA GLU A 46 29.13 -13.61 -16.48
C GLU A 46 27.98 -12.79 -15.92
N ARG A 47 26.75 -13.28 -16.11
CA ARG A 47 25.63 -12.86 -15.30
C ARG A 47 25.98 -13.30 -13.89
N VAL A 48 26.42 -12.35 -13.06
CA VAL A 48 26.52 -12.51 -11.63
C VAL A 48 25.11 -12.87 -11.16
N ALA A 49 24.84 -14.15 -11.08
CA ALA A 49 23.67 -14.68 -10.38
C ALA A 49 23.90 -14.41 -8.90
N GLY A 50 23.52 -13.23 -8.47
CA GLY A 50 23.38 -12.94 -7.03
C GLY A 50 22.51 -14.03 -6.45
N GLY A 51 23.04 -14.85 -5.55
CA GLY A 51 22.42 -16.06 -5.06
C GLY A 51 20.97 -15.84 -4.68
N ALA A 52 20.06 -16.62 -5.29
CA ALA A 52 18.67 -16.62 -4.86
C ALA A 52 18.61 -17.02 -3.38
N PRO A 53 17.80 -16.35 -2.55
CA PRO A 53 17.69 -16.68 -1.14
C PRO A 53 17.19 -18.11 -0.95
N ALA A 54 17.64 -18.79 0.13
CA ALA A 54 17.16 -20.10 0.47
C ALA A 54 15.65 -20.07 0.77
N GLY A 55 14.88 -20.84 0.04
CA GLY A 55 13.41 -20.89 0.14
C GLY A 55 12.68 -20.27 -1.04
N SER A 56 11.39 -20.54 -1.17
CA SER A 56 10.57 -19.90 -2.21
C SER A 56 10.43 -18.39 -1.94
N PRO A 57 10.39 -17.55 -3.00
CA PRO A 57 10.22 -16.11 -2.84
C PRO A 57 9.01 -15.74 -1.97
N ALA A 58 7.90 -16.47 -2.09
CA ALA A 58 6.72 -16.25 -1.25
C ALA A 58 6.98 -16.56 0.23
N ALA A 59 7.72 -17.63 0.54
CA ALA A 59 8.06 -17.97 1.93
C ALA A 59 8.96 -16.90 2.56
N VAL A 60 9.90 -16.34 1.81
CA VAL A 60 10.77 -15.25 2.26
C VAL A 60 9.93 -14.01 2.62
N VAL A 61 9.05 -13.59 1.71
CA VAL A 61 8.22 -12.39 1.90
C VAL A 61 7.24 -12.55 3.06
N ARG A 62 6.65 -13.73 3.26
CA ARG A 62 5.69 -13.99 4.35
C ARG A 62 6.28 -13.84 5.74
N ARG A 63 7.59 -14.04 5.91
CA ARG A 63 8.26 -13.88 7.21
C ARG A 63 8.55 -12.43 7.58
N ALA A 64 8.39 -11.47 6.63
CA ALA A 64 8.75 -10.07 6.86
C ALA A 64 8.14 -9.47 8.13
N ALA A 65 6.91 -9.86 8.51
CA ALA A 65 6.26 -9.38 9.73
C ALA A 65 6.93 -9.92 11.02
N GLU A 66 7.45 -11.16 10.98
CA GLU A 66 8.17 -11.78 12.10
C GLU A 66 9.55 -11.13 12.27
N GLU A 67 10.29 -10.99 11.18
CA GLU A 67 11.59 -10.33 11.18
C GLU A 67 11.51 -8.87 11.69
N LEU A 68 10.43 -8.13 11.37
CA LEU A 68 10.22 -6.80 11.95
C LEU A 68 9.93 -6.82 13.45
N ALA A 69 9.14 -7.79 13.93
CA ALA A 69 8.89 -7.94 15.37
C ALA A 69 10.17 -8.23 16.14
N ASP A 70 11.07 -9.05 15.57
CA ASP A 70 12.37 -9.38 16.15
C ASP A 70 13.32 -8.18 16.12
N ALA A 71 13.31 -7.37 15.07
CA ALA A 71 14.07 -6.12 14.97
C ALA A 71 13.67 -5.07 16.03
N GLY A 72 12.47 -5.16 16.55
CA GLY A 72 11.95 -4.38 17.69
C GLY A 72 11.37 -3.05 17.29
N SER A 73 12.10 -2.18 16.63
CA SER A 73 11.63 -0.83 16.27
C SER A 73 12.31 -0.32 15.00
N ALA A 74 11.70 0.69 14.37
CA ALA A 74 12.30 1.42 13.25
C ALA A 74 11.71 2.83 13.12
N GLU A 75 12.43 3.70 12.43
CA GLU A 75 11.88 4.90 11.84
C GLU A 75 11.07 4.55 10.58
N ALA A 76 10.00 5.29 10.33
CA ALA A 76 9.09 5.07 9.22
C ALA A 76 8.87 6.33 8.39
N ARG A 77 8.82 6.18 7.08
CA ARG A 77 8.25 7.17 6.16
C ARG A 77 7.15 6.50 5.36
N THR A 78 6.02 7.18 5.26
CA THR A 78 4.87 6.71 4.51
C THR A 78 4.53 7.69 3.39
N SER A 79 3.97 7.16 2.32
CA SER A 79 3.38 7.95 1.26
C SER A 79 2.15 7.23 0.73
N MET A 80 1.02 7.91 0.70
CA MET A 80 -0.22 7.41 0.14
C MET A 80 -0.64 8.28 -1.04
N GLU A 81 -0.70 7.70 -2.22
CA GLU A 81 -1.16 8.35 -3.44
C GLU A 81 -2.55 7.83 -3.79
N THR A 82 -3.53 8.73 -3.83
CA THR A 82 -4.90 8.42 -4.28
C THR A 82 -5.13 9.05 -5.64
N ALA A 83 -5.64 8.26 -6.57
CA ALA A 83 -6.02 8.71 -7.91
C ALA A 83 -7.50 8.40 -8.17
N ALA A 84 -8.29 9.44 -8.45
CA ALA A 84 -9.70 9.36 -8.75
C ALA A 84 -10.10 10.47 -9.73
N GLY A 85 -10.87 10.15 -10.78
CA GLY A 85 -11.44 11.13 -11.69
C GLY A 85 -10.43 12.09 -12.35
N GLY A 86 -9.18 11.67 -12.58
CA GLY A 86 -8.11 12.51 -13.13
C GLY A 86 -7.37 13.36 -12.10
N THR A 87 -7.79 13.36 -10.83
CA THR A 87 -7.11 14.04 -9.72
C THR A 87 -6.19 13.07 -9.00
N ARG A 88 -5.00 13.53 -8.62
CA ARG A 88 -4.05 12.79 -7.79
C ARG A 88 -3.73 13.57 -6.53
N VAL A 89 -3.88 12.93 -5.39
CA VAL A 89 -3.55 13.47 -4.08
C VAL A 89 -2.47 12.60 -3.44
N THR A 90 -1.47 13.22 -2.82
CA THR A 90 -0.40 12.52 -2.12
C THR A 90 -0.31 13.00 -0.68
N ILE A 91 -0.52 12.10 0.26
CA ILE A 91 -0.33 12.30 1.70
C ILE A 91 1.01 11.69 2.07
N ARG A 92 1.76 12.34 2.96
CA ARG A 92 3.05 11.84 3.45
C ARG A 92 3.09 11.84 4.96
N GLY A 93 3.76 10.82 5.51
CA GLY A 93 3.97 10.70 6.94
C GLY A 93 5.43 10.36 7.26
N LYS A 94 5.87 10.75 8.43
CA LYS A 94 7.17 10.38 9.00
C LYS A 94 7.01 10.13 10.49
N GLY A 95 7.74 9.18 11.03
CA GLY A 95 7.66 8.87 12.45
C GLY A 95 8.49 7.66 12.83
N ALA A 96 8.09 6.99 13.90
CA ALA A 96 8.75 5.80 14.39
C ALA A 96 7.72 4.79 14.93
N TYR A 97 8.11 3.52 14.93
CA TYR A 97 7.25 2.42 15.30
C TYR A 97 7.99 1.35 16.11
N ASP A 98 7.37 0.91 17.20
CA ASP A 98 7.78 -0.24 18.02
C ASP A 98 6.93 -1.45 17.60
N PHE A 99 7.54 -2.40 16.89
CA PHE A 99 6.86 -3.59 16.37
C PHE A 99 6.50 -4.62 17.47
N ARG A 100 7.24 -4.64 18.59
CA ARG A 100 6.95 -5.54 19.70
C ARG A 100 5.74 -5.08 20.50
N ARG A 101 5.66 -3.77 20.74
CA ARG A 101 4.53 -3.15 21.44
C ARG A 101 3.38 -2.82 20.50
N GLN A 102 3.65 -2.79 19.19
CA GLN A 102 2.74 -2.34 18.13
C GLN A 102 2.23 -0.92 18.40
N LEU A 103 3.15 -0.06 18.79
CA LEU A 103 2.90 1.34 19.05
C LEU A 103 3.76 2.21 18.14
N GLY A 104 3.14 3.20 17.52
CA GLY A 104 3.85 4.14 16.67
C GLY A 104 3.29 5.55 16.77
N GLU A 105 4.12 6.51 16.43
CA GLU A 105 3.73 7.90 16.24
C GLU A 105 4.18 8.33 14.85
N ILE A 106 3.26 8.85 14.05
CA ILE A 106 3.51 9.35 12.69
C ILE A 106 2.91 10.75 12.56
N GLU A 107 3.73 11.69 12.15
CA GLU A 107 3.32 13.02 11.74
C GLU A 107 2.92 12.98 10.27
N VAL A 108 1.66 13.29 9.97
CA VAL A 108 1.07 13.25 8.64
C VAL A 108 0.89 14.65 8.10
N VAL A 109 1.40 14.88 6.89
CA VAL A 109 1.28 16.15 6.19
C VAL A 109 0.32 15.98 5.02
N LEU A 110 -0.77 16.75 5.04
CA LEU A 110 -1.72 16.85 3.95
C LEU A 110 -1.15 17.75 2.83
N PRO A 111 -1.48 17.48 1.56
CA PRO A 111 -1.13 18.40 0.49
C PRO A 111 -1.86 19.73 0.68
N LYS A 112 -1.29 20.81 0.20
CA LYS A 112 -1.97 22.10 0.09
C LYS A 112 -3.20 21.94 -0.80
N ASP A 113 -4.25 22.69 -0.51
CA ASP A 113 -5.43 22.71 -1.37
C ASP A 113 -5.08 23.22 -2.80
N ALA A 114 -5.98 23.04 -3.75
CA ALA A 114 -5.75 23.44 -5.13
C ALA A 114 -5.59 24.98 -5.28
N ALA A 115 -6.07 25.76 -4.32
CA ALA A 115 -5.94 27.22 -4.27
C ALA A 115 -4.62 27.65 -3.58
N GLY A 116 -3.88 26.73 -2.96
CA GLY A 116 -2.63 27.02 -2.27
C GLY A 116 -2.82 27.82 -0.96
N ALA A 117 -4.06 27.95 -0.49
CA ALA A 117 -4.46 28.97 0.49
C ALA A 117 -4.36 28.50 1.95
N GLU A 118 -4.39 27.21 2.23
CA GLU A 118 -4.33 26.72 3.62
C GLU A 118 -3.17 25.77 3.85
N GLU A 119 -2.31 26.16 4.78
CA GLU A 119 -1.32 25.28 5.37
C GLU A 119 -2.01 24.51 6.50
N HIS A 120 -2.43 23.27 6.19
CA HIS A 120 -3.00 22.39 7.21
C HIS A 120 -1.95 22.08 8.28
N ARG A 121 -2.32 22.21 9.56
CA ARG A 121 -1.47 21.72 10.63
C ARG A 121 -1.19 20.22 10.41
N PRO A 122 0.04 19.76 10.63
CA PRO A 122 0.31 18.33 10.59
C PRO A 122 -0.62 17.57 11.55
N ILE A 123 -1.08 16.42 11.07
CA ILE A 123 -1.89 15.51 11.90
C ILE A 123 -0.90 14.61 12.65
N THR A 124 -1.03 14.53 13.97
CA THR A 124 -0.32 13.51 14.74
C THR A 124 -1.20 12.27 14.81
N GLU A 125 -0.68 11.15 14.34
CA GLU A 125 -1.33 9.84 14.43
C GLU A 125 -0.55 8.95 15.39
N LEU A 126 -1.25 8.42 16.43
CA LEU A 126 -0.72 7.37 17.27
C LEU A 126 -1.40 6.06 16.87
N LEU A 127 -0.56 5.12 16.47
CA LEU A 127 -0.96 3.79 16.04
C LEU A 127 -0.86 2.85 17.25
N ALA A 128 -1.92 2.10 17.53
CA ALA A 128 -1.97 1.14 18.61
C ALA A 128 -2.77 -0.11 18.19
N PRO A 129 -2.61 -1.26 18.85
CA PRO A 129 -3.37 -2.46 18.52
C PRO A 129 -4.88 -2.20 18.48
N GLY A 130 -5.48 -2.33 17.30
CA GLY A 130 -6.91 -2.12 17.07
C GLY A 130 -7.41 -0.68 17.18
N ALA A 131 -6.53 0.32 17.33
CA ALA A 131 -6.92 1.70 17.49
C ALA A 131 -5.98 2.69 16.78
N LEU A 132 -6.57 3.73 16.22
CA LEU A 132 -5.88 4.90 15.69
C LEU A 132 -6.33 6.13 16.49
N TYR A 133 -5.37 6.91 16.97
CA TYR A 133 -5.62 8.20 17.62
C TYR A 133 -5.09 9.30 16.72
N MET A 134 -5.91 10.32 16.50
CA MET A 134 -5.53 11.45 15.64
C MET A 134 -5.72 12.77 16.38
N LYS A 135 -4.74 13.64 16.29
CA LYS A 135 -4.81 15.03 16.74
C LYS A 135 -4.77 15.97 15.53
N ASN A 136 -5.41 17.09 15.63
CA ASN A 136 -5.56 18.08 14.54
C ASN A 136 -6.34 17.52 13.31
N ARG A 137 -7.28 16.60 13.55
CA ARG A 137 -8.14 16.04 12.49
C ARG A 137 -9.58 15.91 12.95
N GLY A 138 -10.51 16.27 12.07
CA GLY A 138 -11.96 16.20 12.28
C GLY A 138 -12.59 17.57 12.45
N ALA A 139 -13.59 17.87 11.62
CA ALA A 139 -14.35 19.11 11.73
C ALA A 139 -15.11 19.15 13.07
N GLY A 140 -14.96 20.25 13.82
CA GLY A 140 -15.62 20.44 15.10
C GLY A 140 -14.92 19.76 16.29
N VAL A 141 -13.75 19.15 16.10
CA VAL A 141 -12.94 18.62 17.20
C VAL A 141 -12.06 19.72 17.75
N PRO A 142 -12.11 20.00 19.09
CA PRO A 142 -11.21 20.98 19.71
C PRO A 142 -9.74 20.61 19.54
N ASP A 143 -8.85 21.59 19.36
CA ASP A 143 -7.42 21.40 19.08
C ASP A 143 -6.68 20.63 20.21
N ASP A 144 -7.18 20.66 21.43
CA ASP A 144 -6.62 19.95 22.58
C ASP A 144 -7.05 18.49 22.70
N LYS A 145 -8.02 18.05 21.86
CA LYS A 145 -8.61 16.72 21.91
C LYS A 145 -8.07 15.78 20.83
N TRP A 146 -8.13 14.51 21.14
CA TRP A 146 -7.82 13.40 20.24
C TRP A 146 -9.09 12.72 19.73
N VAL A 147 -9.09 12.33 18.49
CA VAL A 147 -10.09 11.42 17.92
C VAL A 147 -9.55 9.99 18.03
N ARG A 148 -10.31 9.09 18.62
CA ARG A 148 -10.01 7.65 18.66
C ARG A 148 -10.90 6.92 17.67
N ILE A 149 -10.30 6.11 16.82
CA ILE A 149 -10.99 5.25 15.85
C ILE A 149 -10.64 3.80 16.16
N ASP A 150 -11.66 2.94 16.25
CA ASP A 150 -11.47 1.49 16.23
C ASP A 150 -11.20 1.03 14.80
N THR A 151 -10.00 0.54 14.54
CA THR A 151 -9.59 0.14 13.18
C THR A 151 -10.35 -1.08 12.67
N THR A 152 -10.95 -1.88 13.55
CA THR A 152 -11.78 -3.03 13.16
C THR A 152 -13.16 -2.61 12.67
N SER A 153 -13.59 -1.39 12.97
CA SER A 153 -14.83 -0.80 12.49
C SER A 153 -14.72 -0.15 11.12
N LEU A 154 -13.50 0.04 10.62
CA LEU A 154 -13.25 0.59 9.29
C LEU A 154 -13.35 -0.52 8.24
N GLU A 155 -14.03 -0.26 7.13
CA GLU A 155 -14.22 -1.24 6.04
C GLU A 155 -12.89 -1.70 5.43
N ASP A 156 -11.88 -0.83 5.42
CA ASP A 156 -10.54 -1.13 4.91
C ASP A 156 -9.55 -1.56 6.00
N GLY A 157 -10.00 -1.74 7.24
CA GLY A 157 -9.13 -2.07 8.38
C GLY A 157 -8.02 -1.05 8.64
N ASN A 158 -8.22 0.20 8.24
CA ASN A 158 -7.23 1.28 8.28
C ASN A 158 -6.00 1.06 7.36
N LEU A 159 -6.12 0.28 6.31
CA LEU A 159 -5.05 0.17 5.31
C LEU A 159 -4.90 1.45 4.46
N VAL A 160 -5.98 2.24 4.35
CA VAL A 160 -6.05 3.44 3.52
C VAL A 160 -6.70 4.63 4.22
N THR A 161 -7.76 4.42 5.01
CA THR A 161 -8.62 5.49 5.57
C THR A 161 -7.87 6.48 6.44
N GLY A 162 -6.90 6.05 7.24
CA GLY A 162 -6.11 6.94 8.10
C GLY A 162 -5.20 7.93 7.35
N GLY A 163 -4.93 7.66 6.06
CA GLY A 163 -3.99 8.47 5.29
C GLY A 163 -2.55 7.93 5.33
N VAL A 164 -2.26 7.05 6.29
CA VAL A 164 -1.04 6.24 6.33
C VAL A 164 -1.41 4.80 6.65
N THR A 165 -0.67 3.86 6.10
CA THR A 165 -0.82 2.45 6.46
C THR A 165 0.04 2.15 7.68
N ASP A 166 -0.55 1.54 8.71
CA ASP A 166 0.19 1.04 9.87
C ASP A 166 1.34 0.12 9.42
N PRO A 167 2.59 0.35 9.89
CA PRO A 167 3.74 -0.46 9.50
C PRO A 167 3.59 -1.96 9.79
N THR A 168 2.94 -2.32 10.91
CA THR A 168 2.65 -3.73 11.21
C THR A 168 1.60 -4.28 10.26
N ALA A 169 0.50 -3.55 10.02
CA ALA A 169 -0.54 -3.98 9.08
C ALA A 169 0.00 -4.18 7.66
N ALA A 170 0.90 -3.28 7.20
CA ALA A 170 1.55 -3.40 5.91
C ALA A 170 2.42 -4.67 5.80
N ALA A 171 3.14 -5.03 6.87
CA ALA A 171 3.94 -6.24 6.91
C ALA A 171 3.08 -7.51 7.06
N GLU A 172 2.06 -7.47 7.92
CA GLU A 172 1.13 -8.58 8.14
C GLU A 172 0.33 -8.93 6.88
N LEU A 173 0.04 -7.95 6.02
CA LEU A 173 -0.58 -8.19 4.72
C LEU A 173 0.28 -9.12 3.85
N LEU A 174 1.61 -9.06 3.95
CA LEU A 174 2.52 -9.92 3.22
C LEU A 174 2.44 -11.40 3.64
N ARG A 175 1.80 -11.75 4.78
CA ARG A 175 1.51 -13.16 5.12
C ARG A 175 0.59 -13.82 4.08
N GLY A 176 -0.22 -13.03 3.40
CA GLY A 176 -1.05 -13.46 2.26
C GLY A 176 -0.29 -13.59 0.94
N ALA A 177 1.03 -13.37 0.91
CA ALA A 177 1.80 -13.33 -0.34
C ALA A 177 1.65 -14.60 -1.18
N ALA A 178 1.31 -14.40 -2.47
CA ALA A 178 1.15 -15.40 -3.51
C ALA A 178 1.80 -14.91 -4.82
N ASP A 179 2.04 -15.81 -5.75
CA ASP A 179 2.59 -15.50 -7.08
C ASP A 179 3.85 -14.59 -7.04
N VAL A 180 4.70 -14.83 -6.03
CA VAL A 180 5.86 -13.98 -5.76
C VAL A 180 7.02 -14.33 -6.68
N THR A 181 7.54 -13.32 -7.36
CA THR A 181 8.74 -13.39 -8.19
C THR A 181 9.87 -12.59 -7.53
N TYR A 182 11.06 -13.17 -7.48
CA TYR A 182 12.27 -12.43 -7.18
C TYR A 182 12.68 -11.64 -8.43
N VAL A 183 12.76 -10.33 -8.32
CA VAL A 183 13.06 -9.42 -9.45
C VAL A 183 14.55 -9.17 -9.60
N GLY A 184 15.29 -9.14 -8.48
CA GLY A 184 16.72 -8.87 -8.46
C GLY A 184 17.16 -8.11 -7.22
N ARG A 185 18.42 -7.68 -7.20
CA ARG A 185 18.99 -6.80 -6.17
C ARG A 185 18.95 -5.35 -6.63
N THR A 186 18.82 -4.44 -5.72
CA THR A 186 18.92 -3.00 -5.95
C THR A 186 19.38 -2.31 -4.67
N GLU A 187 19.83 -1.08 -4.78
CA GLU A 187 20.17 -0.24 -3.63
C GLU A 187 18.99 0.64 -3.23
N LEU A 188 18.73 0.75 -1.94
CA LEU A 188 17.73 1.61 -1.35
C LEU A 188 18.36 2.41 -0.20
N ALA A 189 18.56 3.70 -0.40
CA ALA A 189 19.18 4.61 0.58
C ALA A 189 20.52 4.08 1.14
N GLY A 190 21.40 3.55 0.28
CA GLY A 190 22.71 3.02 0.65
C GLY A 190 22.70 1.58 1.20
N VAL A 191 21.54 0.91 1.22
CA VAL A 191 21.41 -0.48 1.65
C VAL A 191 21.07 -1.35 0.46
N GLU A 192 21.83 -2.44 0.26
CA GLU A 192 21.48 -3.45 -0.74
C GLU A 192 20.25 -4.22 -0.30
N VAL A 193 19.26 -4.36 -1.20
CA VAL A 193 18.00 -5.04 -0.93
C VAL A 193 17.60 -5.95 -2.08
N ARG A 194 16.88 -7.01 -1.73
CA ARG A 194 16.26 -7.95 -2.65
C ARG A 194 14.84 -7.49 -2.95
N HIS A 195 14.53 -7.26 -4.21
CA HIS A 195 13.22 -6.85 -4.68
C HIS A 195 12.37 -8.07 -5.03
N TYR A 196 11.19 -8.11 -4.46
CA TYR A 196 10.16 -9.11 -4.73
C TYR A 196 8.89 -8.42 -5.23
N ARG A 197 8.21 -9.04 -6.18
CA ARG A 197 6.91 -8.60 -6.69
C ARG A 197 5.93 -9.74 -6.63
N GLY A 198 4.68 -9.45 -6.25
CA GLY A 198 3.64 -10.47 -6.15
C GLY A 198 2.28 -9.87 -5.84
N THR A 199 1.38 -10.74 -5.42
CA THR A 199 0.06 -10.39 -4.89
C THR A 199 -0.07 -10.88 -3.45
N ALA A 200 -0.83 -10.20 -2.63
CA ALA A 200 -1.23 -10.62 -1.30
C ALA A 200 -2.74 -10.91 -1.29
N ASP A 201 -3.13 -12.12 -0.90
CA ASP A 201 -4.52 -12.49 -0.65
C ASP A 201 -4.95 -11.98 0.73
N LEU A 202 -5.95 -11.10 0.76
CA LEU A 202 -6.45 -10.45 1.99
C LEU A 202 -7.03 -11.47 2.97
N GLY A 203 -7.81 -12.43 2.47
CA GLY A 203 -8.42 -13.45 3.31
C GLY A 203 -7.37 -14.36 3.96
N ARG A 204 -6.32 -14.73 3.23
CA ARG A 204 -5.18 -15.48 3.76
C ARG A 204 -4.40 -14.64 4.76
N ALA A 205 -4.08 -13.39 4.44
CA ALA A 205 -3.40 -12.49 5.35
C ALA A 205 -4.16 -12.37 6.68
N ALA A 206 -5.48 -12.18 6.65
CA ALA A 206 -6.32 -12.12 7.83
C ALA A 206 -6.28 -13.40 8.68
N ARG A 207 -6.27 -14.59 8.04
CA ARG A 207 -6.20 -15.87 8.76
C ARG A 207 -4.85 -16.11 9.41
N GLU A 208 -3.76 -15.72 8.74
CA GLU A 208 -2.37 -15.94 9.19
C GLU A 208 -1.83 -14.78 10.04
N ALA A 209 -2.59 -13.69 10.16
CA ALA A 209 -2.20 -12.51 10.92
C ALA A 209 -2.07 -12.77 12.42
N SER A 210 -1.21 -11.98 13.07
CA SER A 210 -1.14 -11.88 14.53
C SER A 210 -2.51 -11.52 15.11
N THR A 211 -2.71 -11.86 16.38
CA THR A 211 -4.02 -11.63 17.06
C THR A 211 -4.44 -10.16 17.01
N SER A 212 -3.49 -9.24 17.14
CA SER A 212 -3.73 -7.79 17.13
C SER A 212 -4.14 -7.24 15.75
N SER A 213 -3.57 -7.79 14.65
CA SER A 213 -3.84 -7.33 13.29
C SER A 213 -5.01 -8.05 12.62
N ARG A 214 -5.42 -9.20 13.16
CA ARG A 214 -6.44 -10.06 12.54
C ARG A 214 -7.77 -9.37 12.33
N GLY A 215 -8.23 -8.59 13.32
CA GLY A 215 -9.51 -7.86 13.24
C GLY A 215 -9.53 -6.87 12.07
N ALA A 216 -8.52 -6.03 11.99
CA ALA A 216 -8.37 -5.03 10.93
C ALA A 216 -8.24 -5.68 9.54
N LEU A 217 -7.38 -6.70 9.39
CA LEU A 217 -7.24 -7.42 8.11
C LEU A 217 -8.49 -8.21 7.72
N THR A 218 -9.29 -8.69 8.70
CA THR A 218 -10.60 -9.32 8.43
C THR A 218 -11.61 -8.29 7.91
N ALA A 219 -11.61 -7.07 8.45
CA ALA A 219 -12.43 -5.98 7.94
C ALA A 219 -12.01 -5.62 6.51
N ALA A 220 -10.71 -5.44 6.26
CA ALA A 220 -10.18 -5.18 4.94
C ALA A 220 -10.56 -6.26 3.91
N ALA A 221 -10.47 -7.54 4.28
CA ALA A 221 -10.85 -8.64 3.39
C ALA A 221 -12.34 -8.65 2.99
N LYS A 222 -13.19 -7.94 3.75
CA LYS A 222 -14.64 -7.80 3.44
C LYS A 222 -14.95 -6.49 2.68
N GLY A 223 -14.18 -5.44 2.93
CA GLY A 223 -14.47 -4.11 2.40
C GLY A 223 -13.84 -3.81 1.06
N PHE A 224 -12.71 -4.44 0.70
CA PHE A 224 -12.14 -4.25 -0.62
C PHE A 224 -12.90 -5.01 -1.71
N SER A 225 -12.98 -4.43 -2.89
CA SER A 225 -13.65 -5.03 -4.06
C SER A 225 -12.87 -6.19 -4.69
N THR A 226 -11.60 -6.35 -4.33
CA THR A 226 -10.74 -7.43 -4.81
C THR A 226 -10.04 -8.09 -3.63
N ASP A 227 -9.98 -9.42 -3.64
CA ASP A 227 -9.32 -10.20 -2.59
C ASP A 227 -7.79 -10.15 -2.68
N THR A 228 -7.24 -9.58 -3.74
CA THR A 228 -5.81 -9.57 -4.01
C THR A 228 -5.25 -8.16 -4.10
N VAL A 229 -4.14 -7.92 -3.42
CA VAL A 229 -3.42 -6.65 -3.39
C VAL A 229 -2.04 -6.84 -4.03
N PRO A 230 -1.78 -6.27 -5.22
CA PRO A 230 -0.45 -6.27 -5.80
C PRO A 230 0.55 -5.53 -4.91
N PHE A 231 1.76 -6.09 -4.79
CA PHE A 231 2.81 -5.46 -4.01
C PHE A 231 4.18 -5.51 -4.69
N ASP A 232 5.06 -4.59 -4.28
CA ASP A 232 6.50 -4.65 -4.42
C ASP A 232 7.12 -4.58 -3.01
N ALA A 233 7.92 -5.58 -2.62
CA ALA A 233 8.58 -5.66 -1.32
C ALA A 233 10.10 -5.69 -1.49
N TYR A 234 10.82 -5.01 -0.61
CA TYR A 234 12.27 -4.87 -0.63
C TYR A 234 12.81 -5.28 0.74
N LEU A 235 13.54 -6.38 0.78
CA LEU A 235 14.11 -6.94 1.99
C LEU A 235 15.64 -6.87 1.92
N ASP A 236 16.29 -6.51 3.02
CA ASP A 236 17.74 -6.59 3.11
C ASP A 236 18.24 -8.04 3.26
N ASP A 237 19.54 -8.21 3.46
CA ASP A 237 20.13 -9.54 3.58
C ASP A 237 19.74 -10.25 4.88
N ASP A 238 19.38 -9.52 5.92
CA ASP A 238 18.85 -10.07 7.18
C ASP A 238 17.36 -10.43 7.09
N GLY A 239 16.70 -10.13 5.97
CA GLY A 239 15.26 -10.38 5.76
C GLY A 239 14.36 -9.25 6.27
N LEU A 240 14.92 -8.16 6.77
CA LEU A 240 14.16 -7.02 7.24
C LEU A 240 13.48 -6.27 6.09
N LEU A 241 12.21 -5.99 6.23
CA LEU A 241 11.46 -5.20 5.27
C LEU A 241 11.91 -3.75 5.31
N ARG A 242 12.61 -3.31 4.25
CA ARG A 242 13.07 -1.92 4.10
C ARG A 242 12.04 -1.05 3.40
N LYS A 243 11.30 -1.63 2.46
CA LYS A 243 10.24 -0.93 1.75
C LYS A 243 9.16 -1.90 1.31
N VAL A 244 7.91 -1.46 1.38
CA VAL A 244 6.81 -2.13 0.70
C VAL A 244 5.91 -1.11 0.02
N ARG A 245 5.39 -1.48 -1.13
CA ARG A 245 4.42 -0.70 -1.89
C ARG A 245 3.24 -1.59 -2.21
N HIS A 246 2.06 -1.24 -1.70
CA HIS A 246 0.80 -1.91 -1.98
C HIS A 246 -0.05 -1.08 -2.95
N ARG A 247 -0.84 -1.75 -3.78
CA ARG A 247 -1.79 -1.10 -4.71
C ARG A 247 -3.18 -1.60 -4.41
N PHE A 248 -3.99 -0.72 -3.84
CA PHE A 248 -5.39 -1.00 -3.53
C PHE A 248 -6.30 -0.43 -4.61
N THR A 249 -7.44 -1.08 -4.83
CA THR A 249 -8.48 -0.60 -5.72
C THR A 249 -9.82 -0.71 -5.01
N PHE A 250 -10.54 0.39 -4.96
CA PHE A 250 -11.88 0.47 -4.40
C PHE A 250 -12.89 0.60 -5.53
N ALA A 251 -13.95 -0.21 -5.48
CA ALA A 251 -15.12 0.02 -6.29
C ALA A 251 -15.96 1.12 -5.60
N THR A 252 -16.36 2.11 -6.37
CA THR A 252 -17.30 3.14 -5.95
C THR A 252 -18.45 3.17 -6.93
N GLU A 253 -19.54 3.90 -6.62
CA GLU A 253 -20.62 4.14 -7.58
C GLU A 253 -20.15 4.93 -8.83
N GLY A 254 -18.94 5.48 -8.77
CA GLY A 254 -18.24 6.21 -9.84
C GLY A 254 -17.02 5.45 -10.37
N PRO A 255 -16.05 6.19 -10.96
CA PRO A 255 -14.78 5.59 -11.38
C PRO A 255 -14.05 4.94 -10.21
N ALA A 256 -13.44 3.77 -10.46
CA ALA A 256 -12.64 3.08 -9.44
C ALA A 256 -11.54 4.01 -8.88
N VAL A 257 -11.36 3.97 -7.57
CA VAL A 257 -10.32 4.73 -6.87
C VAL A 257 -9.11 3.84 -6.70
N ALA A 258 -7.98 4.26 -7.25
CA ALA A 258 -6.70 3.58 -7.06
C ALA A 258 -5.92 4.27 -5.95
N VAL A 259 -5.43 3.48 -4.99
CA VAL A 259 -4.60 3.96 -3.90
C VAL A 259 -3.29 3.18 -3.88
N VAL A 260 -2.18 3.91 -3.86
CA VAL A 260 -0.84 3.34 -3.72
C VAL A 260 -0.27 3.75 -2.38
N SER A 261 -0.14 2.79 -1.47
CA SER A 261 0.55 2.98 -0.19
C SER A 261 2.00 2.55 -0.32
N THR A 262 2.90 3.37 0.17
CA THR A 262 4.35 3.08 0.24
C THR A 262 4.83 3.30 1.66
N LEU A 263 5.45 2.29 2.25
CA LEU A 263 6.13 2.34 3.54
C LEU A 263 7.63 2.13 3.31
N LEU A 264 8.45 2.97 3.93
CA LEU A 264 9.90 2.85 4.01
C LEU A 264 10.30 2.75 5.49
N LEU A 265 11.11 1.76 5.84
CA LEU A 265 11.62 1.52 7.19
C LEU A 265 13.15 1.64 7.22
N TYR A 266 13.66 2.33 8.22
CA TYR A 266 15.09 2.56 8.42
C TYR A 266 15.38 2.81 9.91
N GLY A 267 16.64 2.98 10.30
CA GLY A 267 16.99 3.24 11.70
C GLY A 267 16.50 2.15 12.67
N PHE A 268 16.62 0.87 12.27
CA PHE A 268 16.17 -0.25 13.10
C PHE A 268 16.87 -0.24 14.46
N GLY A 269 16.12 -0.60 15.51
CA GLY A 269 16.60 -0.61 16.90
C GLY A 269 16.60 0.78 17.56
N THR A 270 16.20 1.84 16.87
CA THR A 270 16.05 3.18 17.49
C THR A 270 15.01 3.12 18.60
N PRO A 271 15.29 3.61 19.82
CA PRO A 271 14.30 3.64 20.89
C PRO A 271 13.06 4.44 20.51
N VAL A 272 11.88 3.84 20.70
CA VAL A 272 10.58 4.47 20.41
C VAL A 272 9.79 4.59 21.70
N SER A 273 9.32 5.80 22.01
CA SER A 273 8.46 6.06 23.16
C SER A 273 7.17 6.72 22.71
N VAL A 274 6.07 5.99 22.80
CA VAL A 274 4.73 6.48 22.47
C VAL A 274 3.89 6.45 23.72
N THR A 275 3.25 7.57 24.04
CA THR A 275 2.29 7.68 25.15
C THR A 275 0.90 7.93 24.57
N LEU A 276 -0.03 7.01 24.84
CA LEU A 276 -1.43 7.17 24.42
C LEU A 276 -2.12 8.26 25.26
N PRO A 277 -3.04 9.02 24.67
CA PRO A 277 -3.78 10.06 25.39
C PRO A 277 -4.70 9.44 26.47
N PRO A 278 -4.85 10.10 27.62
CA PRO A 278 -5.82 9.68 28.62
C PRO A 278 -7.24 9.86 28.09
N GLU A 279 -8.21 9.11 28.65
CA GLU A 279 -9.61 9.17 28.24
C GLU A 279 -10.20 10.59 28.29
N ALA A 280 -9.79 11.40 29.25
CA ALA A 280 -10.24 12.78 29.37
C ALA A 280 -9.89 13.66 28.16
N ASP A 281 -8.85 13.27 27.39
CA ASP A 281 -8.41 13.98 26.21
C ASP A 281 -9.02 13.40 24.91
N ILE A 282 -9.82 12.33 25.02
CA ILE A 282 -10.53 11.76 23.86
C ILE A 282 -11.83 12.52 23.62
N TYR A 283 -12.03 12.96 22.38
CA TYR A 283 -13.26 13.61 21.96
C TYR A 283 -14.41 12.59 21.88
N THR A 284 -15.48 12.84 22.62
CA THR A 284 -16.67 11.98 22.70
C THR A 284 -17.83 12.45 21.83
N GLY A 285 -17.66 13.61 21.15
CA GLY A 285 -18.67 14.14 20.23
C GLY A 285 -18.70 13.42 18.88
N ARG A 286 -19.65 13.78 18.03
CA ARG A 286 -19.69 13.28 16.64
C ARG A 286 -18.67 14.03 15.80
N VAL A 287 -17.75 13.30 15.21
CA VAL A 287 -16.84 13.85 14.20
C VAL A 287 -17.61 13.96 12.89
N GLN A 288 -17.76 15.18 12.39
CA GLN A 288 -18.28 15.36 11.02
C GLN A 288 -17.18 14.96 10.05
N GLN A 289 -17.45 13.97 9.22
CA GLN A 289 -16.62 13.73 8.04
C GLN A 289 -16.77 14.95 7.15
N GLY A 290 -15.68 15.68 6.90
CA GLY A 290 -15.68 16.81 6.01
C GLY A 290 -16.10 16.37 4.62
N GLY A 291 -17.39 16.52 4.30
CA GLY A 291 -17.90 16.39 2.95
C GLY A 291 -17.42 17.61 2.17
N SER A 292 -16.56 17.42 1.20
CA SER A 292 -16.31 18.38 0.15
C SER A 292 -17.54 18.44 -0.76
N GLY A 293 -18.58 19.18 -0.31
CA GLY A 293 -19.69 19.59 -1.12
C GLY A 293 -19.79 21.12 -1.04
N PRO A 294 -19.92 21.84 -2.18
CA PRO A 294 -20.15 23.28 -2.13
C PRO A 294 -21.51 23.53 -1.49
N GLU A 295 -21.53 24.24 -0.37
CA GLU A 295 -22.75 24.94 0.06
C GLU A 295 -23.07 25.97 -1.02
N THR A 296 -24.14 25.72 -1.75
CA THR A 296 -24.73 26.71 -2.66
C THR A 296 -25.62 27.64 -1.81
N PRO A 297 -25.53 28.96 -1.98
CA PRO A 297 -26.33 29.95 -1.25
C PRO A 297 -27.81 29.89 -1.61
#